data_be8eea56f01858106b4280de92d4ffd4
#
_entry.id   be8eea56f01858106b4280de92d4ffd4
#
_cell.length_a   1.000
_cell.length_b   1.000
_cell.length_c   1.000
_cell.angle_alpha   90.00
_cell.angle_beta   90.00
_cell.angle_gamma   90.00
#
_symmetry.space_group_name_H-M   'P 1'
#
loop_
_entity.id
_entity.type
_entity.pdbx_description
1 polymer ?
#
loop_
_entity_poly.entity_id
_entity_poly.type
_entity_poly.pdbx_seq_one_letter_code
_entity_poly.pdbx_strand_id
1 'polypeptide(L)'
;MADRNLRDLLAPWVPNAPERALREMVLDSRVAASGDLFVAVVGHQADGRRYIPQAIAQGVAAIIAEAKDEANDGEIREMHGVPVIYLSQLNERLSALAGRFYHEPSDQLRLVGVTGTNGKTTTTQLMAQWAQLLGETGAVMGTVGNGLLGKVSPTENTTGSAVDVQHVLAGLAGQGATFAAMEVSSHGLVQHRVAALKFAASVFTNLSRDHLDYHGDMEHYEAAKWLLFSTHHYGQAIINADDEVGRRWLAKLPDAVAVSMEDHINPNCHGRWLKAVEVNYHDSGATIRFASSWGEGEIESRLMGAFNVSNLLLALATLLALGYPMAELLKTAARLQPVCGRMEVFSAPGKPTVVVDYAHTPDALEKALEAARLHCTGKLWCVFGCGGDRDKGKRPLMGAIAEQFADIPVVTDDNPRTEEPRAIINDILAGMLDAGRARVVEGRAEAVTNAIMQAQENDVVLLAGKGHEDYQIVGNRRLDYSDRVTAARLLGVVA
;
A
#
# COMPACT_ATOMS: atom_id res chain seq x y z
N MET A 1 -14.47 -29.07 0.89
CA MET A 1 -14.93 -27.82 0.25
C MET A 1 -16.45 -27.82 0.35
N ALA A 2 -17.05 -26.74 0.86
CA ALA A 2 -18.49 -26.63 0.82
C ALA A 2 -18.94 -26.69 -0.65
N ASP A 3 -19.98 -27.48 -0.93
CA ASP A 3 -20.51 -27.62 -2.28
C ASP A 3 -21.09 -26.28 -2.74
N ARG A 4 -20.40 -25.59 -3.66
CA ARG A 4 -20.84 -24.35 -4.24
C ARG A 4 -21.87 -24.68 -5.32
N ASN A 5 -23.04 -24.05 -5.23
CA ASN A 5 -24.18 -24.30 -6.12
C ASN A 5 -24.69 -22.97 -6.71
N LEU A 6 -24.95 -22.95 -8.01
CA LEU A 6 -25.40 -21.76 -8.72
C LEU A 6 -26.73 -21.19 -8.16
N ARG A 7 -27.68 -22.06 -7.83
CA ARG A 7 -28.97 -21.64 -7.27
C ARG A 7 -28.79 -20.94 -5.91
N ASP A 8 -27.98 -21.51 -5.04
CA ASP A 8 -27.72 -20.93 -3.72
C ASP A 8 -26.96 -19.60 -3.84
N LEU A 9 -26.00 -19.53 -4.76
CA LEU A 9 -25.27 -18.31 -5.06
C LEU A 9 -26.19 -17.17 -5.50
N LEU A 10 -27.11 -17.44 -6.41
CA LEU A 10 -27.98 -16.46 -7.04
C LEU A 10 -29.30 -16.23 -6.30
N ALA A 11 -29.55 -16.93 -5.19
CA ALA A 11 -30.83 -16.87 -4.48
C ALA A 11 -31.36 -15.45 -4.20
N PRO A 12 -30.52 -14.47 -3.81
CA PRO A 12 -31.01 -13.10 -3.59
C PRO A 12 -31.47 -12.36 -4.85
N TRP A 13 -31.01 -12.76 -6.04
CA TRP A 13 -31.28 -12.04 -7.29
C TRP A 13 -32.12 -12.86 -8.26
N VAL A 14 -31.85 -14.16 -8.38
CA VAL A 14 -32.51 -15.07 -9.32
C VAL A 14 -32.80 -16.38 -8.60
N PRO A 15 -33.89 -16.44 -7.80
CA PRO A 15 -34.18 -17.61 -6.95
C PRO A 15 -34.53 -18.88 -7.75
N ASN A 16 -34.91 -18.73 -9.01
CA ASN A 16 -35.22 -19.83 -9.91
C ASN A 16 -34.05 -20.27 -10.79
N ALA A 17 -32.82 -19.84 -10.48
CA ALA A 17 -31.65 -20.30 -11.20
C ALA A 17 -31.50 -21.82 -11.12
N PRO A 18 -30.98 -22.48 -12.16
CA PRO A 18 -30.81 -23.94 -12.14
C PRO A 18 -29.74 -24.36 -11.15
N GLU A 19 -29.84 -25.59 -10.67
CA GLU A 19 -28.78 -26.18 -9.83
C GLU A 19 -27.59 -26.57 -10.70
N ARG A 20 -26.43 -26.09 -10.36
CA ARG A 20 -25.15 -26.48 -10.95
C ARG A 20 -24.07 -26.39 -9.89
N ALA A 21 -23.30 -27.45 -9.72
CA ALA A 21 -22.10 -27.43 -8.90
C ALA A 21 -21.04 -26.53 -9.56
N LEU A 22 -20.40 -25.67 -8.78
CA LEU A 22 -19.41 -24.70 -9.25
C LEU A 22 -18.06 -24.98 -8.63
N ARG A 23 -16.99 -24.92 -9.43
CA ARG A 23 -15.61 -25.11 -8.97
C ARG A 23 -14.99 -23.78 -8.54
N GLU A 24 -14.67 -22.90 -9.48
CA GLU A 24 -14.07 -21.58 -9.24
C GLU A 24 -14.87 -20.51 -9.99
N MET A 25 -14.73 -19.26 -9.51
CA MET A 25 -15.28 -18.08 -10.18
C MET A 25 -14.16 -17.38 -10.94
N VAL A 26 -14.34 -17.19 -12.25
CA VAL A 26 -13.33 -16.58 -13.11
C VAL A 26 -13.91 -15.46 -13.95
N LEU A 27 -13.12 -14.38 -14.14
CA LEU A 27 -13.46 -13.26 -15.04
C LEU A 27 -12.77 -13.36 -16.39
N ASP A 28 -11.73 -14.17 -16.50
CA ASP A 28 -10.94 -14.35 -17.71
C ASP A 28 -11.23 -15.72 -18.34
N SER A 29 -11.83 -15.71 -19.53
CA SER A 29 -12.16 -16.94 -20.26
C SER A 29 -10.94 -17.78 -20.62
N ARG A 30 -9.74 -17.19 -20.68
CA ARG A 30 -8.51 -17.90 -21.03
C ARG A 30 -8.06 -18.88 -19.95
N VAL A 31 -8.39 -18.59 -18.70
CA VAL A 31 -8.05 -19.45 -17.54
C VAL A 31 -9.25 -20.28 -17.07
N ALA A 32 -10.41 -20.14 -17.70
CA ALA A 32 -11.60 -20.92 -17.36
C ALA A 32 -11.35 -22.41 -17.61
N ALA A 33 -11.85 -23.25 -16.72
CA ALA A 33 -11.71 -24.69 -16.77
C ALA A 33 -13.05 -25.38 -16.52
N SER A 34 -13.09 -26.70 -16.74
CA SER A 34 -14.29 -27.49 -16.53
C SER A 34 -14.84 -27.31 -15.11
N GLY A 35 -16.15 -27.02 -15.03
CA GLY A 35 -16.85 -26.83 -13.76
C GLY A 35 -16.79 -25.40 -13.19
N ASP A 36 -16.08 -24.47 -13.83
CA ASP A 36 -15.99 -23.09 -13.37
C ASP A 36 -17.28 -22.30 -13.64
N LEU A 37 -17.44 -21.23 -12.90
CA LEU A 37 -18.39 -20.15 -13.17
C LEU A 37 -17.62 -19.02 -13.87
N PHE A 38 -17.98 -18.75 -15.12
CA PHE A 38 -17.47 -17.59 -15.85
C PHE A 38 -18.39 -16.39 -15.66
N VAL A 39 -17.82 -15.23 -15.26
CA VAL A 39 -18.56 -13.98 -15.08
C VAL A 39 -18.16 -13.02 -16.19
N ALA A 40 -19.10 -12.77 -17.12
CA ALA A 40 -18.89 -11.93 -18.29
C ALA A 40 -19.32 -10.49 -18.00
N VAL A 41 -18.41 -9.70 -17.43
CA VAL A 41 -18.64 -8.29 -17.14
C VAL A 41 -18.30 -7.41 -18.33
N VAL A 42 -18.94 -6.25 -18.41
CA VAL A 42 -18.56 -5.18 -19.33
C VAL A 42 -17.53 -4.30 -18.61
N GLY A 43 -16.26 -4.49 -18.96
CA GLY A 43 -15.16 -3.74 -18.39
C GLY A 43 -14.85 -2.46 -19.17
N HIS A 44 -13.92 -1.66 -18.66
CA HIS A 44 -13.47 -0.41 -19.30
C HIS A 44 -12.75 -0.65 -20.64
N GLN A 45 -12.08 -1.79 -20.78
CA GLN A 45 -11.27 -2.11 -21.97
C GLN A 45 -11.87 -3.20 -22.84
N ALA A 46 -12.70 -4.08 -22.29
CA ALA A 46 -13.26 -5.22 -22.99
C ALA A 46 -14.65 -5.58 -22.48
N ASP A 47 -15.48 -6.09 -23.39
CA ASP A 47 -16.78 -6.66 -23.06
C ASP A 47 -16.64 -8.17 -22.91
N GLY A 48 -16.71 -8.67 -21.68
CA GLY A 48 -16.56 -10.09 -21.35
C GLY A 48 -17.60 -10.99 -22.03
N ARG A 49 -18.74 -10.46 -22.45
CA ARG A 49 -19.77 -11.22 -23.17
C ARG A 49 -19.30 -11.79 -24.52
N ARG A 50 -18.29 -11.15 -25.13
CA ARG A 50 -17.65 -11.62 -26.37
C ARG A 50 -16.96 -12.97 -26.22
N TYR A 51 -16.58 -13.32 -24.99
CA TYR A 51 -15.80 -14.51 -24.66
C TYR A 51 -16.66 -15.67 -24.13
N ILE A 52 -17.99 -15.51 -24.12
CA ILE A 52 -18.91 -16.57 -23.70
C ILE A 52 -18.70 -17.86 -24.51
N PRO A 53 -18.60 -17.82 -25.86
CA PRO A 53 -18.35 -19.05 -26.64
C PRO A 53 -17.07 -19.78 -26.25
N GLN A 54 -15.99 -19.03 -25.96
CA GLN A 54 -14.71 -19.59 -25.51
C GLN A 54 -14.86 -20.29 -24.16
N ALA A 55 -15.53 -19.63 -23.19
CA ALA A 55 -15.78 -20.21 -21.88
C ALA A 55 -16.59 -21.51 -21.96
N ILE A 56 -17.62 -21.54 -22.81
CA ILE A 56 -18.43 -22.75 -23.07
C ILE A 56 -17.55 -23.86 -23.64
N ALA A 57 -16.68 -23.55 -24.60
CA ALA A 57 -15.75 -24.51 -25.21
C ALA A 57 -14.78 -25.10 -24.18
N GLN A 58 -14.46 -24.36 -23.13
CA GLN A 58 -13.59 -24.82 -22.03
C GLN A 58 -14.32 -25.61 -20.93
N GLY A 59 -15.63 -25.79 -21.05
CA GLY A 59 -16.40 -26.66 -20.17
C GLY A 59 -16.90 -26.02 -18.90
N VAL A 60 -17.08 -24.69 -18.84
CA VAL A 60 -17.65 -24.02 -17.67
C VAL A 60 -19.04 -24.59 -17.31
N ALA A 61 -19.34 -24.64 -16.03
CA ALA A 61 -20.61 -25.16 -15.52
C ALA A 61 -21.76 -24.17 -15.70
N ALA A 62 -21.45 -22.87 -15.61
CA ALA A 62 -22.45 -21.79 -15.72
C ALA A 62 -21.76 -20.47 -16.10
N ILE A 63 -22.58 -19.52 -16.56
CA ILE A 63 -22.15 -18.18 -16.92
C ILE A 63 -23.12 -17.18 -16.30
N ILE A 64 -22.56 -16.13 -15.68
CA ILE A 64 -23.29 -14.92 -15.30
C ILE A 64 -22.80 -13.80 -16.22
N ALA A 65 -23.70 -13.12 -16.92
CA ALA A 65 -23.35 -12.10 -17.89
C ALA A 65 -24.10 -10.80 -17.63
N GLU A 66 -23.49 -9.66 -18.01
CA GLU A 66 -24.17 -8.37 -17.99
C GLU A 66 -25.43 -8.42 -18.86
N ALA A 67 -26.58 -8.04 -18.32
CA ALA A 67 -27.83 -7.95 -19.06
C ALA A 67 -27.72 -6.80 -20.08
N LYS A 68 -28.46 -6.94 -21.17
CA LYS A 68 -28.53 -5.94 -22.23
C LYS A 68 -29.12 -4.62 -21.69
N ASP A 69 -30.15 -4.75 -20.86
CA ASP A 69 -30.86 -3.65 -20.21
C ASP A 69 -31.54 -4.20 -18.93
N GLU A 70 -32.16 -3.30 -18.15
CA GLU A 70 -32.84 -3.67 -16.92
C GLU A 70 -34.02 -4.63 -17.13
N ALA A 71 -34.63 -4.61 -18.29
CA ALA A 71 -35.74 -5.52 -18.60
C ALA A 71 -35.31 -6.99 -18.75
N ASN A 72 -34.02 -7.20 -19.00
CA ASN A 72 -33.42 -8.54 -19.07
C ASN A 72 -32.75 -8.98 -17.75
N ASP A 73 -32.89 -8.19 -16.68
CA ASP A 73 -32.34 -8.55 -15.38
C ASP A 73 -32.99 -9.82 -14.84
N GLY A 74 -32.18 -10.82 -14.52
CA GLY A 74 -32.63 -12.13 -14.06
C GLY A 74 -33.02 -13.12 -15.17
N GLU A 75 -32.85 -12.77 -16.45
CA GLU A 75 -33.13 -13.65 -17.56
C GLU A 75 -32.19 -14.87 -17.54
N ILE A 76 -32.78 -16.04 -17.75
CA ILE A 76 -32.05 -17.31 -17.83
C ILE A 76 -32.16 -17.85 -19.27
N ARG A 77 -30.99 -18.08 -19.87
CA ARG A 77 -30.88 -18.76 -21.17
C ARG A 77 -29.99 -19.98 -21.06
N GLU A 78 -30.13 -20.89 -22.00
CA GLU A 78 -29.23 -22.03 -22.14
C GLU A 78 -28.49 -21.95 -23.45
N MET A 79 -27.16 -22.07 -23.42
CA MET A 79 -26.31 -22.12 -24.60
C MET A 79 -25.47 -23.39 -24.55
N HIS A 80 -25.69 -24.31 -25.49
CA HIS A 80 -24.99 -25.61 -25.57
C HIS A 80 -25.00 -26.39 -24.22
N GLY A 81 -26.13 -26.37 -23.52
CA GLY A 81 -26.30 -27.06 -22.25
C GLY A 81 -25.75 -26.29 -21.03
N VAL A 82 -25.21 -25.09 -21.23
CA VAL A 82 -24.68 -24.24 -20.17
C VAL A 82 -25.67 -23.12 -19.82
N PRO A 83 -26.13 -23.00 -18.57
CA PRO A 83 -27.01 -21.91 -18.18
C PRO A 83 -26.25 -20.58 -18.19
N VAL A 84 -26.87 -19.58 -18.81
CA VAL A 84 -26.40 -18.19 -18.85
C VAL A 84 -27.43 -17.33 -18.15
N ILE A 85 -27.06 -16.72 -17.03
CA ILE A 85 -27.92 -15.87 -16.24
C ILE A 85 -27.47 -14.41 -16.44
N TYR A 86 -28.42 -13.57 -16.85
CA TYR A 86 -28.18 -12.16 -17.10
C TYR A 86 -28.54 -11.32 -15.89
N LEU A 87 -27.57 -10.47 -15.43
CA LEU A 87 -27.79 -9.51 -14.36
C LEU A 87 -27.43 -8.12 -14.85
N SER A 88 -28.30 -7.15 -14.59
CA SER A 88 -27.99 -5.74 -14.82
C SER A 88 -27.03 -5.21 -13.76
N GLN A 89 -26.27 -4.17 -14.10
CA GLN A 89 -25.31 -3.55 -13.18
C GLN A 89 -24.37 -4.58 -12.52
N LEU A 90 -23.86 -5.51 -13.32
CA LEU A 90 -23.09 -6.65 -12.83
C LEU A 90 -21.80 -6.21 -12.13
N ASN A 91 -21.13 -5.14 -12.60
CA ASN A 91 -19.95 -4.60 -11.94
C ASN A 91 -20.23 -4.15 -10.50
N GLU A 92 -21.39 -3.59 -10.24
CA GLU A 92 -21.80 -3.17 -8.89
C GLU A 92 -22.17 -4.34 -7.99
N ARG A 93 -22.66 -5.43 -8.57
CA ARG A 93 -23.09 -6.64 -7.85
C ARG A 93 -21.97 -7.67 -7.68
N LEU A 94 -20.89 -7.53 -8.42
CA LEU A 94 -19.82 -8.54 -8.49
C LEU A 94 -19.17 -8.81 -7.14
N SER A 95 -18.92 -7.79 -6.33
CA SER A 95 -18.35 -7.96 -4.99
C SER A 95 -19.26 -8.80 -4.09
N ALA A 96 -20.56 -8.56 -4.12
CA ALA A 96 -21.54 -9.34 -3.37
C ALA A 96 -21.66 -10.79 -3.86
N LEU A 97 -21.63 -11.00 -5.18
CA LEU A 97 -21.61 -12.34 -5.77
C LEU A 97 -20.39 -13.13 -5.33
N ALA A 98 -19.21 -12.52 -5.45
CA ALA A 98 -17.96 -13.14 -5.03
C ALA A 98 -17.94 -13.38 -3.51
N GLY A 99 -18.46 -12.46 -2.71
CA GLY A 99 -18.59 -12.63 -1.27
C GLY A 99 -19.40 -13.87 -0.91
N ARG A 100 -20.56 -14.05 -1.52
CA ARG A 100 -21.38 -15.24 -1.35
C ARG A 100 -20.67 -16.51 -1.83
N PHE A 101 -20.01 -16.44 -2.98
CA PHE A 101 -19.29 -17.58 -3.56
C PHE A 101 -18.17 -18.05 -2.63
N TYR A 102 -17.47 -17.15 -1.95
CA TYR A 102 -16.38 -17.44 -1.02
C TYR A 102 -16.83 -17.44 0.47
N HIS A 103 -18.14 -17.52 0.73
CA HIS A 103 -18.72 -17.61 2.10
C HIS A 103 -18.41 -16.44 3.01
N GLU A 104 -18.52 -15.22 2.47
CA GLU A 104 -18.39 -13.94 3.21
C GLU A 104 -17.09 -13.87 4.03
N PRO A 105 -15.92 -13.90 3.38
CA PRO A 105 -14.64 -13.99 4.09
C PRO A 105 -14.35 -12.79 5.00
N SER A 106 -14.90 -11.60 4.70
CA SER A 106 -14.71 -10.43 5.57
C SER A 106 -15.44 -10.55 6.93
N ASP A 107 -16.37 -11.49 7.07
CA ASP A 107 -17.00 -11.80 8.36
C ASP A 107 -16.15 -12.75 9.22
N GLN A 108 -15.12 -13.38 8.66
CA GLN A 108 -14.32 -14.42 9.31
C GLN A 108 -13.04 -13.89 9.97
N LEU A 109 -12.70 -12.63 9.73
CA LEU A 109 -11.52 -11.96 10.29
C LEU A 109 -11.80 -10.48 10.50
N ARG A 110 -10.95 -9.80 11.26
CA ARG A 110 -10.99 -8.34 11.36
C ARG A 110 -10.30 -7.73 10.16
N LEU A 111 -11.06 -7.05 9.31
CA LEU A 111 -10.57 -6.41 8.10
C LEU A 111 -10.49 -4.89 8.31
N VAL A 112 -9.33 -4.31 8.06
CA VAL A 112 -9.13 -2.86 8.09
C VAL A 112 -8.77 -2.37 6.68
N GLY A 113 -9.49 -1.37 6.19
CA GLY A 113 -9.20 -0.71 4.92
C GLY A 113 -8.44 0.60 5.13
N VAL A 114 -7.46 0.88 4.30
CA VAL A 114 -6.69 2.14 4.33
C VAL A 114 -6.73 2.79 2.97
N THR A 115 -7.24 4.01 2.92
CA THR A 115 -7.23 4.85 1.72
C THR A 115 -6.47 6.15 1.96
N GLY A 116 -6.05 6.79 0.88
CA GLY A 116 -5.25 8.01 0.90
C GLY A 116 -4.30 8.03 -0.29
N THR A 117 -3.62 9.14 -0.49
CA THR A 117 -2.59 9.23 -1.54
C THR A 117 -1.32 8.51 -1.11
N ASN A 118 -0.80 8.84 0.06
CA ASN A 118 0.44 8.29 0.61
C ASN A 118 0.20 7.63 1.97
N GLY A 119 1.04 6.66 2.32
CA GLY A 119 1.03 6.03 3.63
C GLY A 119 0.16 4.78 3.74
N LYS A 120 -0.58 4.40 2.70
CA LYS A 120 -1.40 3.18 2.70
C LYS A 120 -0.58 1.92 3.02
N THR A 121 0.50 1.71 2.30
CA THR A 121 1.35 0.52 2.47
C THR A 121 1.96 0.48 3.86
N THR A 122 2.55 1.57 4.31
CA THR A 122 3.16 1.62 5.65
C THR A 122 2.11 1.40 6.74
N THR A 123 0.98 2.08 6.67
CA THR A 123 -0.08 1.97 7.69
C THR A 123 -0.66 0.56 7.76
N THR A 124 -0.92 -0.09 6.63
CA THR A 124 -1.39 -1.48 6.60
C THR A 124 -0.36 -2.44 7.20
N GLN A 125 0.91 -2.30 6.85
CA GLN A 125 1.98 -3.13 7.39
C GLN A 125 2.14 -2.95 8.90
N LEU A 126 2.10 -1.72 9.39
CA LEU A 126 2.19 -1.43 10.82
C LEU A 126 1.05 -2.07 11.61
N MET A 127 -0.18 -1.94 11.13
CA MET A 127 -1.35 -2.52 11.81
C MET A 127 -1.30 -4.04 11.85
N ALA A 128 -0.96 -4.68 10.73
CA ALA A 128 -0.86 -6.14 10.68
C ALA A 128 0.25 -6.66 11.59
N GLN A 129 1.43 -6.03 11.59
CA GLN A 129 2.52 -6.36 12.51
C GLN A 129 2.10 -6.19 13.97
N TRP A 130 1.46 -5.07 14.28
CA TRP A 130 1.06 -4.77 15.66
C TRP A 130 0.03 -5.76 16.17
N ALA A 131 -1.00 -6.04 15.38
CA ALA A 131 -2.01 -7.06 15.71
C ALA A 131 -1.35 -8.43 15.94
N GLN A 132 -0.39 -8.81 15.11
CA GLN A 132 0.35 -10.07 15.26
C GLN A 132 1.17 -10.10 16.55
N LEU A 133 1.80 -9.00 16.95
CA LEU A 133 2.50 -8.89 18.22
C LEU A 133 1.58 -9.04 19.43
N LEU A 134 0.29 -8.77 19.26
CA LEU A 134 -0.75 -8.92 20.27
C LEU A 134 -1.46 -10.29 20.23
N GLY A 135 -0.99 -11.22 19.41
CA GLY A 135 -1.50 -12.58 19.36
C GLY A 135 -2.42 -12.91 18.18
N GLU A 136 -2.72 -11.96 17.30
CA GLU A 136 -3.45 -12.22 16.06
C GLU A 136 -2.56 -12.89 15.01
N THR A 137 -3.17 -13.49 14.01
CA THR A 137 -2.48 -13.91 12.80
C THR A 137 -2.72 -12.84 11.75
N GLY A 138 -1.70 -12.02 11.50
CA GLY A 138 -1.78 -10.84 10.65
C GLY A 138 -1.56 -11.14 9.17
N ALA A 139 -2.34 -10.46 8.32
CA ALA A 139 -2.23 -10.52 6.88
C ALA A 139 -2.31 -9.11 6.28
N VAL A 140 -1.78 -8.96 5.07
CA VAL A 140 -1.82 -7.71 4.30
C VAL A 140 -2.28 -7.96 2.87
N MET A 141 -2.92 -6.95 2.30
CA MET A 141 -3.27 -6.89 0.89
C MET A 141 -2.97 -5.50 0.36
N GLY A 142 -2.14 -5.40 -0.67
CA GLY A 142 -1.80 -4.09 -1.22
C GLY A 142 -0.69 -4.11 -2.25
N THR A 143 -0.06 -2.98 -2.46
CA THR A 143 0.94 -2.73 -3.50
C THR A 143 2.12 -3.70 -3.45
N VAL A 144 2.60 -4.06 -2.27
CA VAL A 144 3.73 -4.98 -2.10
C VAL A 144 3.33 -6.45 -2.20
N GLY A 145 2.04 -6.72 -2.26
CA GLY A 145 1.51 -8.07 -2.39
C GLY A 145 0.44 -8.43 -1.37
N ASN A 146 -0.01 -9.67 -1.42
CA ASN A 146 -1.04 -10.22 -0.55
C ASN A 146 -0.53 -11.46 0.17
N GLY A 147 -0.85 -11.61 1.44
CA GLY A 147 -0.48 -12.81 2.19
C GLY A 147 -0.42 -12.61 3.69
N LEU A 148 -0.22 -13.70 4.40
CA LEU A 148 0.18 -13.65 5.81
C LEU A 148 1.53 -12.95 5.93
N LEU A 149 1.76 -12.25 7.03
CA LEU A 149 3.06 -11.63 7.28
C LEU A 149 4.19 -12.68 7.20
N GLY A 150 5.25 -12.34 6.45
CA GLY A 150 6.36 -13.24 6.16
C GLY A 150 6.12 -14.21 4.99
N LYS A 151 4.92 -14.23 4.41
CA LYS A 151 4.55 -15.09 3.26
C LYS A 151 3.76 -14.31 2.21
N VAL A 152 4.16 -13.07 1.97
CA VAL A 152 3.49 -12.17 1.02
C VAL A 152 3.91 -12.51 -0.41
N SER A 153 2.93 -12.70 -1.29
CA SER A 153 3.15 -12.94 -2.72
C SER A 153 2.86 -11.66 -3.52
N PRO A 154 3.69 -11.33 -4.52
CA PRO A 154 3.49 -10.14 -5.35
C PRO A 154 2.13 -10.10 -6.03
N THR A 155 1.61 -8.90 -6.27
CA THR A 155 0.36 -8.63 -6.99
C THR A 155 0.57 -7.54 -8.04
N GLU A 156 -0.26 -7.54 -9.09
CA GLU A 156 -0.19 -6.54 -10.15
C GLU A 156 -0.89 -5.23 -9.78
N ASN A 157 -1.90 -5.29 -8.91
CA ASN A 157 -2.72 -4.15 -8.53
C ASN A 157 -2.69 -3.90 -7.02
N THR A 158 -2.73 -2.63 -6.63
CA THR A 158 -2.88 -2.23 -5.22
C THR A 158 -4.16 -2.81 -4.61
N THR A 159 -5.27 -2.73 -5.36
CA THR A 159 -6.55 -3.39 -5.03
C THR A 159 -6.94 -4.26 -6.21
N GLY A 160 -7.10 -5.55 -5.99
CA GLY A 160 -7.49 -6.51 -7.02
C GLY A 160 -8.94 -6.33 -7.49
N SER A 161 -9.38 -7.13 -8.48
CA SER A 161 -10.78 -7.18 -8.89
C SER A 161 -11.67 -7.60 -7.72
N ALA A 162 -12.98 -7.38 -7.83
CA ALA A 162 -13.92 -7.79 -6.77
C ALA A 162 -13.83 -9.29 -6.47
N VAL A 163 -13.64 -10.12 -7.50
CA VAL A 163 -13.46 -11.56 -7.34
C VAL A 163 -12.13 -11.89 -6.66
N ASP A 164 -11.02 -11.27 -7.12
CA ASP A 164 -9.69 -11.50 -6.55
C ASP A 164 -9.64 -11.12 -5.08
N VAL A 165 -10.24 -9.99 -4.71
CA VAL A 165 -10.29 -9.52 -3.32
C VAL A 165 -10.98 -10.55 -2.42
N GLN A 166 -12.14 -11.03 -2.82
CA GLN A 166 -12.90 -12.03 -2.03
C GLN A 166 -12.17 -13.38 -2.00
N HIS A 167 -11.59 -13.79 -3.11
CA HIS A 167 -10.80 -15.01 -3.20
C HIS A 167 -9.57 -14.98 -2.28
N VAL A 168 -8.81 -13.90 -2.32
CA VAL A 168 -7.63 -13.72 -1.46
C VAL A 168 -8.02 -13.71 0.01
N LEU A 169 -9.06 -12.97 0.39
CA LEU A 169 -9.55 -12.94 1.76
C LEU A 169 -9.98 -14.33 2.26
N ALA A 170 -10.69 -15.08 1.45
CA ALA A 170 -11.09 -16.45 1.78
C ALA A 170 -9.86 -17.35 1.98
N GLY A 171 -8.85 -17.22 1.13
CA GLY A 171 -7.58 -17.93 1.27
C GLY A 171 -6.84 -17.58 2.55
N LEU A 172 -6.79 -16.31 2.90
CA LEU A 172 -6.15 -15.83 4.13
C LEU A 172 -6.89 -16.35 5.38
N ALA A 173 -8.21 -16.27 5.40
CA ALA A 173 -9.03 -16.82 6.48
C ALA A 173 -8.82 -18.34 6.62
N GLY A 174 -8.77 -19.05 5.49
CA GLY A 174 -8.48 -20.48 5.45
C GLY A 174 -7.09 -20.86 5.96
N GLN A 175 -6.13 -19.96 5.86
CA GLN A 175 -4.78 -20.12 6.41
C GLN A 175 -4.68 -19.70 7.89
N GLY A 176 -5.79 -19.30 8.51
CA GLY A 176 -5.85 -18.95 9.92
C GLY A 176 -5.70 -17.45 10.20
N ALA A 177 -5.72 -16.57 9.19
CA ALA A 177 -5.68 -15.15 9.42
C ALA A 177 -6.87 -14.71 10.28
N THR A 178 -6.61 -13.91 11.31
CA THR A 178 -7.61 -13.34 12.20
C THR A 178 -7.71 -11.82 12.05
N PHE A 179 -6.69 -11.20 11.47
CA PHE A 179 -6.58 -9.78 11.19
C PHE A 179 -6.00 -9.57 9.79
N ALA A 180 -6.60 -8.72 8.99
CA ALA A 180 -6.05 -8.31 7.71
C ALA A 180 -6.17 -6.79 7.53
N ALA A 181 -5.11 -6.17 7.04
CA ALA A 181 -5.10 -4.77 6.64
C ALA A 181 -4.91 -4.70 5.13
N MET A 182 -5.80 -3.97 4.44
CA MET A 182 -5.74 -3.84 2.99
C MET A 182 -5.70 -2.39 2.54
N GLU A 183 -4.92 -2.15 1.50
CA GLU A 183 -4.93 -0.88 0.79
C GLU A 183 -6.19 -0.81 -0.08
N VAL A 184 -6.91 0.30 0.02
CA VAL A 184 -8.11 0.56 -0.77
C VAL A 184 -7.82 1.75 -1.69
N SER A 185 -7.56 1.46 -2.96
CA SER A 185 -7.26 2.48 -3.95
C SER A 185 -8.52 3.24 -4.39
N SER A 186 -8.34 4.47 -4.86
CA SER A 186 -9.45 5.24 -5.44
C SER A 186 -10.07 4.55 -6.66
N HIS A 187 -9.26 3.91 -7.49
CA HIS A 187 -9.74 3.09 -8.60
C HIS A 187 -10.62 1.93 -8.11
N GLY A 188 -10.18 1.23 -7.07
CA GLY A 188 -10.94 0.15 -6.47
C GLY A 188 -12.29 0.58 -5.92
N LEU A 189 -12.36 1.77 -5.35
CA LEU A 189 -13.62 2.34 -4.85
C LEU A 189 -14.58 2.70 -5.98
N VAL A 190 -14.11 3.43 -6.99
CA VAL A 190 -14.93 3.82 -8.15
C VAL A 190 -15.41 2.59 -8.94
N GLN A 191 -14.62 1.55 -9.02
CA GLN A 191 -14.92 0.32 -9.75
C GLN A 191 -15.61 -0.75 -8.88
N HIS A 192 -16.13 -0.40 -7.72
CA HIS A 192 -16.90 -1.29 -6.81
C HIS A 192 -16.16 -2.57 -6.37
N ARG A 193 -14.81 -2.56 -6.39
CA ARG A 193 -14.01 -3.77 -6.10
C ARG A 193 -14.10 -4.26 -4.66
N VAL A 194 -14.48 -3.38 -3.74
CA VAL A 194 -14.60 -3.67 -2.31
C VAL A 194 -16.01 -3.43 -1.75
N ALA A 195 -17.00 -3.31 -2.64
CA ALA A 195 -18.36 -2.86 -2.29
C ALA A 195 -19.05 -3.73 -1.24
N ALA A 196 -18.85 -5.04 -1.25
CA ALA A 196 -19.51 -5.96 -0.32
C ALA A 196 -18.65 -6.31 0.91
N LEU A 197 -17.44 -5.76 1.02
CA LEU A 197 -16.60 -6.01 2.19
C LEU A 197 -17.15 -5.28 3.42
N LYS A 198 -17.07 -5.95 4.57
CA LYS A 198 -17.39 -5.36 5.87
C LYS A 198 -16.09 -5.05 6.58
N PHE A 199 -15.69 -3.78 6.58
CA PHE A 199 -14.52 -3.34 7.31
C PHE A 199 -14.86 -3.20 8.81
N ALA A 200 -13.98 -3.71 9.67
CA ALA A 200 -14.03 -3.43 11.10
C ALA A 200 -13.62 -1.97 11.38
N ALA A 201 -12.67 -1.45 10.59
CA ALA A 201 -12.24 -0.07 10.60
C ALA A 201 -11.80 0.37 9.21
N SER A 202 -11.86 1.66 8.95
CA SER A 202 -11.37 2.28 7.72
C SER A 202 -10.60 3.55 8.05
N VAL A 203 -9.45 3.72 7.40
CA VAL A 203 -8.48 4.76 7.73
C VAL A 203 -8.27 5.66 6.52
N PHE A 204 -8.26 6.97 6.75
CA PHE A 204 -7.87 7.98 5.78
C PHE A 204 -6.53 8.61 6.18
N THR A 205 -5.53 8.50 5.30
CA THR A 205 -4.19 9.02 5.57
C THR A 205 -4.00 10.47 5.12
N ASN A 206 -4.24 10.75 3.86
CA ASN A 206 -4.09 12.09 3.28
C ASN A 206 -4.60 12.13 1.83
N LEU A 207 -4.74 13.34 1.30
CA LEU A 207 -5.04 13.56 -0.11
C LEU A 207 -4.09 14.61 -0.68
N SER A 208 -3.30 14.23 -1.67
CA SER A 208 -2.48 15.12 -2.47
C SER A 208 -2.66 14.83 -3.96
N ARG A 209 -2.09 15.68 -4.82
CA ARG A 209 -2.26 15.54 -6.27
C ARG A 209 -1.69 14.22 -6.79
N ASP A 210 -2.56 13.36 -7.30
CA ASP A 210 -2.21 12.09 -7.93
C ASP A 210 -3.39 11.58 -8.77
N HIS A 211 -3.14 10.63 -9.67
CA HIS A 211 -4.17 9.92 -10.45
C HIS A 211 -5.17 10.81 -11.21
N LEU A 212 -4.79 12.05 -11.57
CA LEU A 212 -5.68 12.97 -12.29
C LEU A 212 -5.91 12.55 -13.75
N ASP A 213 -5.04 11.73 -14.31
CA ASP A 213 -5.23 11.07 -15.60
C ASP A 213 -6.47 10.17 -15.62
N TYR A 214 -6.82 9.57 -14.49
CA TYR A 214 -8.01 8.73 -14.30
C TYR A 214 -9.21 9.54 -13.78
N HIS A 215 -9.04 10.34 -12.72
CA HIS A 215 -10.14 11.04 -12.04
C HIS A 215 -10.48 12.40 -12.67
N GLY A 216 -9.58 12.97 -13.45
CA GLY A 216 -9.77 14.26 -14.13
C GLY A 216 -9.34 15.47 -13.31
N ASP A 217 -9.83 15.60 -12.08
CA ASP A 217 -9.51 16.70 -11.17
C ASP A 217 -9.47 16.24 -9.70
N MET A 218 -9.05 17.14 -8.81
CA MET A 218 -8.93 16.85 -7.38
C MET A 218 -10.28 16.63 -6.71
N GLU A 219 -11.35 17.24 -7.18
CA GLU A 219 -12.70 17.09 -6.63
C GLU A 219 -13.22 15.67 -6.88
N HIS A 220 -13.06 15.14 -8.10
CA HIS A 220 -13.40 13.76 -8.41
C HIS A 220 -12.52 12.76 -7.68
N TYR A 221 -11.24 13.07 -7.51
CA TYR A 221 -10.31 12.24 -6.75
C TYR A 221 -10.69 12.15 -5.27
N GLU A 222 -11.01 13.29 -4.64
CA GLU A 222 -11.54 13.32 -3.28
C GLU A 222 -12.85 12.53 -3.16
N ALA A 223 -13.79 12.76 -4.08
CA ALA A 223 -15.07 12.06 -4.11
C ALA A 223 -14.90 10.53 -4.24
N ALA A 224 -13.92 10.07 -5.01
CA ALA A 224 -13.61 8.65 -5.15
C ALA A 224 -13.19 8.02 -3.82
N LYS A 225 -12.31 8.67 -3.07
CA LYS A 225 -11.88 8.16 -1.75
C LYS A 225 -12.97 8.30 -0.68
N TRP A 226 -13.81 9.33 -0.78
CA TRP A 226 -14.95 9.53 0.10
C TRP A 226 -15.95 8.36 0.04
N LEU A 227 -16.04 7.64 -1.08
CA LEU A 227 -16.91 6.47 -1.22
C LEU A 227 -16.71 5.45 -0.09
N LEU A 228 -15.50 5.27 0.39
CA LEU A 228 -15.22 4.34 1.49
C LEU A 228 -16.06 4.68 2.75
N PHE A 229 -16.22 5.97 3.04
CA PHE A 229 -16.92 6.46 4.25
C PHE A 229 -18.38 6.84 4.02
N SER A 230 -18.83 6.89 2.78
CA SER A 230 -20.20 7.31 2.43
C SER A 230 -21.09 6.17 1.95
N THR A 231 -20.55 5.18 1.24
CA THR A 231 -21.34 4.11 0.60
C THR A 231 -20.95 2.70 1.02
N HIS A 232 -19.82 2.54 1.72
CA HIS A 232 -19.30 1.24 2.15
C HIS A 232 -19.52 0.99 3.64
N HIS A 233 -19.44 -0.27 4.04
CA HIS A 233 -19.40 -0.67 5.44
C HIS A 233 -18.02 -0.38 6.02
N TYR A 234 -17.79 0.85 6.46
CA TYR A 234 -16.47 1.31 6.89
C TYR A 234 -16.12 0.99 8.35
N GLY A 235 -17.10 0.55 9.17
CA GLY A 235 -16.85 0.22 10.58
C GLY A 235 -16.49 1.44 11.41
N GLN A 236 -15.34 1.39 12.11
CA GLN A 236 -14.76 2.55 12.79
C GLN A 236 -14.05 3.42 11.76
N ALA A 237 -14.35 4.71 11.72
CA ALA A 237 -13.66 5.67 10.85
C ALA A 237 -12.49 6.31 11.61
N ILE A 238 -11.29 6.25 11.06
CA ILE A 238 -10.08 6.86 11.60
C ILE A 238 -9.55 7.84 10.58
N ILE A 239 -9.54 9.13 10.90
CA ILE A 239 -9.31 10.22 9.95
C ILE A 239 -8.14 11.08 10.40
N ASN A 240 -7.18 11.31 9.51
CA ASN A 240 -6.10 12.25 9.74
C ASN A 240 -6.60 13.69 9.73
N ALA A 241 -6.59 14.34 10.89
CA ALA A 241 -7.01 15.73 11.07
C ALA A 241 -5.98 16.76 10.59
N ASP A 242 -4.74 16.34 10.32
CA ASP A 242 -3.71 17.24 9.79
C ASP A 242 -3.91 17.51 8.28
N ASP A 243 -4.66 16.66 7.60
CA ASP A 243 -5.06 16.85 6.22
C ASP A 243 -6.35 17.69 6.14
N GLU A 244 -6.36 18.69 5.25
CA GLU A 244 -7.52 19.57 5.07
C GLU A 244 -8.79 18.80 4.67
N VAL A 245 -8.66 17.82 3.78
CA VAL A 245 -9.76 16.94 3.37
C VAL A 245 -10.24 16.13 4.58
N GLY A 246 -9.32 15.62 5.38
CA GLY A 246 -9.65 14.90 6.62
C GLY A 246 -10.47 15.74 7.59
N ARG A 247 -10.10 17.00 7.79
CA ARG A 247 -10.88 17.92 8.63
C ARG A 247 -12.30 18.15 8.12
N ARG A 248 -12.47 18.29 6.80
CA ARG A 248 -13.82 18.41 6.21
C ARG A 248 -14.64 17.14 6.39
N TRP A 249 -14.03 15.97 6.26
CA TRP A 249 -14.73 14.70 6.47
C TRP A 249 -15.10 14.45 7.94
N LEU A 250 -14.25 14.86 8.86
CA LEU A 250 -14.56 14.78 10.31
C LEU A 250 -15.83 15.54 10.67
N ALA A 251 -16.10 16.66 9.99
CA ALA A 251 -17.36 17.41 10.18
C ALA A 251 -18.60 16.62 9.73
N LYS A 252 -18.43 15.65 8.84
CA LYS A 252 -19.52 14.78 8.33
C LYS A 252 -19.60 13.43 9.06
N LEU A 253 -18.60 13.10 9.85
CA LEU A 253 -18.47 11.81 10.56
C LEU A 253 -18.29 12.04 12.06
N PRO A 254 -19.38 12.33 12.80
CA PRO A 254 -19.29 12.71 14.22
C PRO A 254 -18.71 11.61 15.11
N ASP A 255 -18.84 10.35 14.73
CA ASP A 255 -18.34 9.21 15.50
C ASP A 255 -16.90 8.80 15.10
N ALA A 256 -16.31 9.47 14.12
CA ALA A 256 -14.94 9.17 13.67
C ALA A 256 -13.90 9.53 14.73
N VAL A 257 -12.80 8.79 14.70
CA VAL A 257 -11.62 9.10 15.49
C VAL A 257 -10.75 10.11 14.74
N ALA A 258 -10.52 11.27 15.35
CA ALA A 258 -9.62 12.28 14.81
C ALA A 258 -8.18 12.01 15.28
N VAL A 259 -7.23 12.00 14.35
CA VAL A 259 -5.80 11.77 14.66
C VAL A 259 -4.98 12.95 14.16
N SER A 260 -4.10 13.48 15.01
CA SER A 260 -3.25 14.61 14.65
C SER A 260 -1.85 14.51 15.28
N MET A 261 -0.83 14.92 14.54
CA MET A 261 0.50 15.19 15.10
C MET A 261 0.82 16.71 15.18
N GLU A 262 0.00 17.57 14.55
CA GLU A 262 0.22 19.01 14.41
C GLU A 262 -0.75 19.89 15.20
N ASP A 263 -1.45 19.32 16.17
CA ASP A 263 -2.41 20.02 17.03
C ASP A 263 -3.69 20.56 16.32
N HIS A 264 -4.21 19.80 15.36
CA HIS A 264 -5.49 20.10 14.68
C HIS A 264 -6.70 19.47 15.36
N ILE A 265 -6.58 19.05 16.62
CA ILE A 265 -7.68 18.45 17.37
C ILE A 265 -8.08 19.35 18.53
N ASN A 266 -9.38 19.67 18.56
CA ASN A 266 -10.02 20.23 19.75
C ASN A 266 -10.78 19.11 20.46
N PRO A 267 -10.34 18.67 21.65
CA PRO A 267 -11.00 17.58 22.41
C PRO A 267 -12.46 17.85 22.75
N ASN A 268 -12.87 19.12 22.74
CA ASN A 268 -14.27 19.49 22.98
C ASN A 268 -15.17 19.32 21.75
N CYS A 269 -14.58 19.19 20.57
CA CYS A 269 -15.31 19.05 19.30
C CYS A 269 -15.34 17.61 18.77
N HIS A 270 -14.42 16.76 19.22
CA HIS A 270 -14.29 15.37 18.75
C HIS A 270 -14.55 14.42 19.92
N GLY A 271 -15.46 13.48 19.72
CA GLY A 271 -15.81 12.48 20.75
C GLY A 271 -14.68 11.50 21.03
N ARG A 272 -13.97 11.09 19.96
CA ARG A 272 -12.78 10.22 20.05
C ARG A 272 -11.63 10.84 19.27
N TRP A 273 -10.45 10.80 19.86
CA TRP A 273 -9.30 11.46 19.28
C TRP A 273 -7.97 10.89 19.83
N LEU A 274 -6.91 11.11 19.08
CA LEU A 274 -5.55 10.82 19.49
C LEU A 274 -4.62 11.86 18.88
N LYS A 275 -3.78 12.49 19.71
CA LYS A 275 -2.83 13.51 19.24
C LYS A 275 -1.45 13.34 19.83
N ALA A 276 -0.41 13.66 19.05
CA ALA A 276 0.93 13.81 19.57
C ALA A 276 1.00 15.06 20.46
N VAL A 277 1.64 14.91 21.61
CA VAL A 277 1.95 16.02 22.51
C VAL A 277 3.39 16.47 22.29
N GLU A 278 4.30 15.53 22.10
CA GLU A 278 5.71 15.80 21.88
C GLU A 278 6.32 14.68 21.03
N VAL A 279 7.13 15.05 20.06
CA VAL A 279 7.88 14.11 19.22
C VAL A 279 9.35 14.47 19.26
N ASN A 280 10.17 13.57 19.80
CA ASN A 280 11.61 13.71 19.86
C ASN A 280 12.26 12.75 18.85
N TYR A 281 12.84 13.33 17.80
CA TYR A 281 13.55 12.55 16.78
C TYR A 281 14.99 12.29 17.23
N HIS A 282 15.46 11.06 17.02
CA HIS A 282 16.84 10.64 17.31
C HIS A 282 17.34 9.72 16.19
N ASP A 283 18.59 9.30 16.25
CA ASP A 283 19.24 8.53 15.19
C ASP A 283 18.62 7.14 14.91
N SER A 284 17.93 6.57 15.89
CA SER A 284 17.29 5.27 15.79
C SER A 284 15.76 5.32 15.60
N GLY A 285 15.16 6.50 15.47
CA GLY A 285 13.74 6.67 15.29
C GLY A 285 13.16 7.89 15.99
N ALA A 286 12.11 7.70 16.78
CA ALA A 286 11.47 8.78 17.52
C ALA A 286 10.84 8.28 18.82
N THR A 287 10.82 9.15 19.82
CA THR A 287 10.04 9.00 21.04
C THR A 287 8.82 9.90 20.93
N ILE A 288 7.62 9.31 20.98
CA ILE A 288 6.35 10.02 20.77
C ILE A 288 5.53 9.96 22.04
N ARG A 289 5.28 11.12 22.64
CA ARG A 289 4.33 11.25 23.73
C ARG A 289 2.99 11.71 23.15
N PHE A 290 1.92 11.03 23.51
CA PHE A 290 0.58 11.30 23.00
C PHE A 290 -0.46 11.39 24.10
N ALA A 291 -1.58 12.05 23.77
CA ALA A 291 -2.80 12.05 24.55
C ALA A 291 -3.95 11.58 23.68
N SER A 292 -4.93 10.93 24.28
CA SER A 292 -6.09 10.40 23.56
C SER A 292 -7.33 10.25 24.45
N SER A 293 -8.45 9.98 23.81
CA SER A 293 -9.68 9.60 24.52
C SER A 293 -9.54 8.27 25.29
N TRP A 294 -8.52 7.48 25.00
CA TRP A 294 -8.20 6.22 25.73
C TRP A 294 -7.17 6.41 26.84
N GLY A 295 -6.58 7.60 26.95
CA GLY A 295 -5.56 7.92 27.92
C GLY A 295 -4.29 8.47 27.27
N GLU A 296 -3.28 8.68 28.09
CA GLU A 296 -1.96 9.20 27.69
C GLU A 296 -0.94 8.07 27.64
N GLY A 297 0.10 8.25 26.83
CA GLY A 297 1.18 7.27 26.74
C GLY A 297 2.38 7.78 25.95
N GLU A 298 3.39 6.95 25.93
CA GLU A 298 4.63 7.19 25.19
C GLU A 298 4.97 5.98 24.33
N ILE A 299 5.41 6.23 23.11
CA ILE A 299 5.82 5.22 22.14
C ILE A 299 7.27 5.44 21.77
N GLU A 300 8.09 4.39 21.85
CA GLU A 300 9.35 4.29 21.16
C GLU A 300 9.15 3.71 19.78
N SER A 301 9.60 4.41 18.74
CA SER A 301 9.47 4.00 17.36
C SER A 301 10.83 3.93 16.67
N ARG A 302 11.02 2.90 15.86
CA ARG A 302 12.19 2.75 14.99
C ARG A 302 11.96 3.32 13.59
N LEU A 303 10.83 3.98 13.37
CA LEU A 303 10.47 4.54 12.07
C LEU A 303 11.07 5.93 11.90
N MET A 304 11.42 6.26 10.66
CA MET A 304 12.02 7.53 10.29
C MET A 304 11.03 8.48 9.65
N GLY A 305 11.11 9.75 10.01
CA GLY A 305 10.36 10.84 9.38
C GLY A 305 9.01 11.13 10.03
N ALA A 306 8.57 12.38 9.88
CA ALA A 306 7.31 12.86 10.43
C ALA A 306 6.09 12.14 9.82
N PHE A 307 6.13 11.81 8.53
CA PHE A 307 5.06 11.07 7.87
C PHE A 307 4.86 9.68 8.50
N ASN A 308 5.92 9.03 8.95
CA ASN A 308 5.82 7.74 9.64
C ASN A 308 5.31 7.87 11.06
N VAL A 309 5.55 8.98 11.74
CA VAL A 309 4.89 9.28 13.02
C VAL A 309 3.38 9.39 12.80
N SER A 310 2.94 10.09 11.76
CA SER A 310 1.52 10.17 11.40
C SER A 310 0.92 8.79 11.09
N ASN A 311 1.59 7.97 10.28
CA ASN A 311 1.15 6.61 9.96
C ASN A 311 1.03 5.74 11.22
N LEU A 312 2.02 5.85 12.12
CA LEU A 312 2.02 5.10 13.38
C LEU A 312 0.87 5.51 14.32
N LEU A 313 0.59 6.81 14.42
CA LEU A 313 -0.52 7.32 15.21
C LEU A 313 -1.88 6.88 14.65
N LEU A 314 -2.03 6.86 13.33
CA LEU A 314 -3.23 6.33 12.66
C LEU A 314 -3.40 4.83 12.97
N ALA A 315 -2.33 4.06 12.91
CA ALA A 315 -2.36 2.63 13.26
C ALA A 315 -2.73 2.42 14.73
N LEU A 316 -2.13 3.19 15.65
CA LEU A 316 -2.43 3.13 17.08
C LEU A 316 -3.91 3.45 17.35
N ALA A 317 -4.42 4.54 16.80
CA ALA A 317 -5.81 4.95 16.97
C ALA A 317 -6.78 3.89 16.43
N THR A 318 -6.46 3.27 15.32
CA THR A 318 -7.25 2.20 14.73
C THR A 318 -7.35 1.00 15.67
N LEU A 319 -6.22 0.53 16.18
CA LEU A 319 -6.18 -0.63 17.07
C LEU A 319 -6.85 -0.34 18.41
N LEU A 320 -6.70 0.87 18.96
CA LEU A 320 -7.43 1.30 20.15
C LEU A 320 -8.95 1.33 19.91
N ALA A 321 -9.39 1.86 18.78
CA ALA A 321 -10.81 1.88 18.40
C ALA A 321 -11.40 0.47 18.23
N LEU A 322 -10.57 -0.49 17.82
CA LEU A 322 -10.95 -1.90 17.72
C LEU A 322 -10.91 -2.66 19.06
N GLY A 323 -10.50 -1.99 20.13
CA GLY A 323 -10.52 -2.55 21.47
C GLY A 323 -9.25 -3.27 21.91
N TYR A 324 -8.15 -3.15 21.20
CA TYR A 324 -6.86 -3.70 21.64
C TYR A 324 -6.34 -2.91 22.84
N PRO A 325 -5.75 -3.60 23.86
CA PRO A 325 -5.29 -2.95 25.08
C PRO A 325 -4.15 -1.96 24.84
N MET A 326 -4.27 -0.73 25.34
CA MET A 326 -3.22 0.28 25.20
C MET A 326 -1.88 -0.19 25.78
N ALA A 327 -1.87 -0.80 26.96
CA ALA A 327 -0.63 -1.24 27.60
C ALA A 327 0.17 -2.19 26.71
N GLU A 328 -0.49 -3.14 26.06
CA GLU A 328 0.16 -4.10 25.16
C GLU A 328 0.63 -3.44 23.86
N LEU A 329 -0.13 -2.47 23.33
CA LEU A 329 0.28 -1.70 22.16
C LEU A 329 1.55 -0.88 22.44
N LEU A 330 1.59 -0.17 23.55
CA LEU A 330 2.77 0.63 23.93
C LEU A 330 4.00 -0.24 24.16
N LYS A 331 3.83 -1.38 24.80
CA LYS A 331 4.90 -2.32 25.11
C LYS A 331 5.55 -2.93 23.87
N THR A 332 4.80 -3.07 22.79
CA THR A 332 5.24 -3.74 21.55
C THR A 332 5.63 -2.78 20.44
N ALA A 333 5.35 -1.48 20.58
CA ALA A 333 5.55 -0.48 19.52
C ALA A 333 6.99 -0.44 18.98
N ALA A 334 8.00 -0.57 19.85
CA ALA A 334 9.41 -0.56 19.45
C ALA A 334 9.82 -1.75 18.58
N ARG A 335 8.98 -2.78 18.48
CA ARG A 335 9.21 -3.97 17.64
C ARG A 335 8.67 -3.82 16.22
N LEU A 336 7.94 -2.75 15.95
CA LEU A 336 7.42 -2.47 14.60
C LEU A 336 8.57 -2.12 13.65
N GLN A 337 8.56 -2.72 12.48
CA GLN A 337 9.57 -2.54 11.45
C GLN A 337 9.00 -1.73 10.28
N PRO A 338 9.81 -0.89 9.62
CA PRO A 338 9.40 -0.24 8.37
C PRO A 338 9.19 -1.27 7.27
N VAL A 339 8.52 -0.86 6.20
CA VAL A 339 8.44 -1.65 4.99
C VAL A 339 9.85 -1.82 4.40
N CYS A 340 10.20 -3.03 3.99
CA CYS A 340 11.49 -3.35 3.40
C CYS A 340 11.87 -2.34 2.29
N GLY A 341 13.03 -1.69 2.42
CA GLY A 341 13.51 -0.68 1.46
C GLY A 341 12.76 0.66 1.48
N ARG A 342 11.96 0.92 2.51
CA ARG A 342 11.23 2.20 2.69
C ARG A 342 11.67 2.86 4.01
N MET A 343 12.55 3.85 3.92
CA MET A 343 13.17 4.49 5.09
C MET A 343 13.64 3.46 6.13
N GLU A 344 14.24 2.38 5.65
CA GLU A 344 14.71 1.28 6.48
C GLU A 344 16.07 1.62 7.09
N VAL A 345 16.19 1.48 8.40
CA VAL A 345 17.34 1.92 9.16
C VAL A 345 18.27 0.76 9.49
N PHE A 346 19.56 0.97 9.23
CA PHE A 346 20.64 0.09 9.65
C PHE A 346 21.59 0.89 10.53
N SER A 347 21.84 0.45 11.74
CA SER A 347 22.72 1.13 12.68
C SER A 347 23.50 0.15 13.54
N ALA A 348 24.67 0.57 13.96
CA ALA A 348 25.52 -0.14 14.90
C ALA A 348 26.29 0.87 15.77
N PRO A 349 26.66 0.51 17.02
CA PRO A 349 27.43 1.40 17.89
C PRO A 349 28.73 1.87 17.24
N GLY A 350 29.03 3.16 17.32
CA GLY A 350 30.24 3.76 16.77
C GLY A 350 30.27 3.92 15.26
N LYS A 351 29.16 3.67 14.58
CA LYS A 351 29.03 3.72 13.11
C LYS A 351 27.95 4.71 12.68
N PRO A 352 27.98 5.21 11.44
CA PRO A 352 26.91 6.06 10.93
C PRO A 352 25.60 5.30 10.84
N THR A 353 24.49 6.03 10.90
CA THR A 353 23.17 5.49 10.59
C THR A 353 23.00 5.45 9.08
N VAL A 354 22.61 4.29 8.54
CA VAL A 354 22.35 4.12 7.12
C VAL A 354 20.84 3.91 6.92
N VAL A 355 20.25 4.68 5.98
CA VAL A 355 18.85 4.61 5.66
C VAL A 355 18.70 4.21 4.20
N VAL A 356 17.93 3.17 3.94
CA VAL A 356 17.66 2.67 2.57
C VAL A 356 16.24 3.03 2.17
N ASP A 357 16.08 3.72 1.03
CA ASP A 357 14.77 4.12 0.54
C ASP A 357 14.64 3.93 -0.97
N TYR A 358 13.39 3.74 -1.43
CA TYR A 358 13.07 3.56 -2.85
C TYR A 358 12.92 4.89 -3.61
N ALA A 359 13.13 6.04 -2.98
CA ALA A 359 12.98 7.36 -3.58
C ALA A 359 13.75 7.47 -4.90
N HIS A 360 13.04 7.58 -6.01
CA HIS A 360 13.60 7.63 -7.37
C HIS A 360 12.96 8.74 -8.23
N THR A 361 12.24 9.65 -7.61
CA THR A 361 11.68 10.87 -8.21
C THR A 361 12.15 12.09 -7.44
N PRO A 362 12.12 13.29 -8.06
CA PRO A 362 12.52 14.52 -7.35
C PRO A 362 11.74 14.74 -6.04
N ASP A 363 10.42 14.65 -6.08
CA ASP A 363 9.57 14.85 -4.90
C ASP A 363 9.83 13.80 -3.80
N ALA A 364 9.95 12.53 -4.18
CA ALA A 364 10.25 11.46 -3.22
C ALA A 364 11.64 11.61 -2.58
N LEU A 365 12.63 12.05 -3.36
CA LEU A 365 13.98 12.29 -2.85
C LEU A 365 14.01 13.45 -1.85
N GLU A 366 13.32 14.55 -2.14
CA GLU A 366 13.19 15.68 -1.23
C GLU A 366 12.56 15.26 0.10
N LYS A 367 11.45 14.53 0.05
CA LYS A 367 10.77 14.02 1.24
C LYS A 367 11.64 13.07 2.06
N ALA A 368 12.36 12.17 1.38
CA ALA A 368 13.28 11.24 2.07
C ALA A 368 14.43 11.99 2.76
N LEU A 369 15.00 13.00 2.10
CA LEU A 369 16.06 13.82 2.68
C LEU A 369 15.57 14.67 3.86
N GLU A 370 14.40 15.29 3.76
CA GLU A 370 13.78 16.02 4.86
C GLU A 370 13.52 15.09 6.06
N ALA A 371 13.01 13.90 5.82
CA ALA A 371 12.79 12.90 6.85
C ALA A 371 14.10 12.46 7.52
N ALA A 372 15.12 12.13 6.72
CA ALA A 372 16.43 11.74 7.25
C ALA A 372 17.10 12.85 8.06
N ARG A 373 16.91 14.12 7.65
CA ARG A 373 17.47 15.28 8.36
C ARG A 373 16.98 15.38 9.81
N LEU A 374 15.75 15.03 10.09
CA LEU A 374 15.19 15.05 11.46
C LEU A 374 15.96 14.16 12.43
N HIS A 375 16.62 13.13 11.91
CA HIS A 375 17.35 12.12 12.69
C HIS A 375 18.87 12.33 12.65
N CYS A 376 19.34 13.36 11.99
CA CYS A 376 20.76 13.61 11.73
C CYS A 376 21.29 14.73 12.61
N THR A 377 22.28 14.44 13.47
CA THR A 377 23.00 15.45 14.27
C THR A 377 24.33 15.83 13.64
N GLY A 378 24.89 14.99 12.79
CA GLY A 378 26.10 15.24 12.00
C GLY A 378 25.77 15.69 10.57
N LYS A 379 26.49 15.13 9.61
CA LYS A 379 26.29 15.40 8.19
C LYS A 379 25.33 14.40 7.55
N LEU A 380 24.47 14.88 6.69
CA LEU A 380 23.57 14.06 5.87
C LEU A 380 24.20 13.81 4.51
N TRP A 381 24.46 12.53 4.24
CA TRP A 381 24.93 12.03 2.96
C TRP A 381 23.76 11.54 2.13
N CYS A 382 23.80 11.75 0.82
CA CYS A 382 22.81 11.21 -0.11
C CYS A 382 23.50 10.50 -1.26
N VAL A 383 23.40 9.18 -1.29
CA VAL A 383 23.93 8.34 -2.39
C VAL A 383 22.79 7.97 -3.30
N PHE A 384 22.86 8.40 -4.55
CA PHE A 384 21.79 8.17 -5.51
C PHE A 384 22.29 8.20 -6.95
N GLY A 385 21.49 7.65 -7.84
CA GLY A 385 21.62 7.73 -9.28
C GLY A 385 20.25 7.79 -9.94
N CYS A 386 20.21 7.78 -11.25
CA CYS A 386 18.99 7.72 -12.04
C CYS A 386 19.05 6.54 -13.02
N GLY A 387 17.89 6.01 -13.38
CA GLY A 387 17.79 4.92 -14.35
C GLY A 387 18.08 5.38 -15.77
N GLY A 388 18.76 4.51 -16.55
CA GLY A 388 18.87 4.62 -17.99
C GLY A 388 17.59 4.17 -18.68
N ASP A 389 17.38 4.61 -19.92
CA ASP A 389 16.18 4.29 -20.73
C ASP A 389 14.87 4.68 -20.03
N ARG A 390 14.92 5.78 -19.27
CA ARG A 390 13.81 6.35 -18.48
C ARG A 390 13.77 7.87 -18.66
N ASP A 391 12.86 8.53 -17.93
CA ASP A 391 12.72 9.98 -17.97
C ASP A 391 14.04 10.70 -17.61
N LYS A 392 14.62 11.36 -18.62
CA LYS A 392 15.84 12.14 -18.44
C LYS A 392 15.60 13.48 -17.76
N GLY A 393 14.37 13.99 -17.84
CA GLY A 393 14.00 15.30 -17.28
C GLY A 393 14.12 15.38 -15.76
N LYS A 394 13.97 14.27 -15.08
CA LYS A 394 14.13 14.20 -13.62
C LYS A 394 15.58 14.28 -13.13
N ARG A 395 16.56 13.95 -13.98
CA ARG A 395 17.98 13.87 -13.60
C ARG A 395 18.53 15.17 -13.03
N PRO A 396 18.45 16.31 -13.72
CA PRO A 396 18.91 17.58 -13.16
C PRO A 396 18.09 18.03 -11.93
N LEU A 397 16.80 17.74 -11.88
CA LEU A 397 15.95 18.07 -10.73
C LEU A 397 16.39 17.31 -9.48
N MET A 398 16.73 16.03 -9.61
CA MET A 398 17.23 15.23 -8.49
C MET A 398 18.61 15.69 -8.03
N GLY A 399 19.48 16.11 -8.97
CA GLY A 399 20.76 16.72 -8.65
C GLY A 399 20.61 18.00 -7.83
N ALA A 400 19.70 18.88 -8.23
CA ALA A 400 19.41 20.11 -7.50
C ALA A 400 18.89 19.85 -6.08
N ILE A 401 18.00 18.89 -5.92
CA ILE A 401 17.44 18.49 -4.61
C ILE A 401 18.50 17.91 -3.70
N ALA A 402 19.33 17.01 -4.19
CA ALA A 402 20.41 16.42 -3.41
C ALA A 402 21.43 17.50 -2.95
N GLU A 403 21.76 18.45 -3.82
CA GLU A 403 22.63 19.57 -3.48
C GLU A 403 22.03 20.46 -2.38
N GLN A 404 20.72 20.73 -2.47
CA GLN A 404 20.03 21.62 -1.52
C GLN A 404 19.85 20.98 -0.15
N PHE A 405 19.47 19.70 -0.08
CA PHE A 405 19.03 19.05 1.17
C PHE A 405 20.07 18.16 1.82
N ALA A 406 21.08 17.69 1.10
CA ALA A 406 22.18 16.90 1.66
C ALA A 406 23.43 17.74 1.85
N ASP A 407 24.22 17.42 2.90
CA ASP A 407 25.52 18.03 3.10
C ASP A 407 26.56 17.46 2.14
N ILE A 408 26.48 16.17 1.86
CA ILE A 408 27.41 15.46 0.98
C ILE A 408 26.60 14.64 -0.03
N PRO A 409 26.32 15.22 -1.23
CA PRO A 409 25.76 14.45 -2.32
C PRO A 409 26.80 13.52 -2.94
N VAL A 410 26.42 12.27 -3.16
CA VAL A 410 27.24 11.26 -3.88
C VAL A 410 26.43 10.78 -5.07
N VAL A 411 26.88 11.14 -6.27
CA VAL A 411 26.22 10.79 -7.52
C VAL A 411 26.87 9.52 -8.06
N THR A 412 26.07 8.51 -8.32
CA THR A 412 26.52 7.20 -8.77
C THR A 412 25.50 6.58 -9.73
N ASP A 413 25.63 5.29 -9.96
CA ASP A 413 24.73 4.52 -10.81
C ASP A 413 23.51 4.02 -10.03
N ASP A 414 22.39 3.93 -10.72
CA ASP A 414 21.24 3.11 -10.33
C ASP A 414 21.19 1.90 -11.29
N ASN A 415 20.27 1.87 -12.22
CA ASN A 415 20.20 0.91 -13.31
C ASN A 415 20.54 1.62 -14.64
N PRO A 416 21.80 1.68 -15.08
CA PRO A 416 22.15 2.43 -16.29
C PRO A 416 21.56 1.82 -17.57
N ARG A 417 21.22 0.56 -17.57
CA ARG A 417 20.67 -0.17 -18.73
C ARG A 417 21.53 0.00 -19.95
N THR A 418 20.99 0.47 -21.08
CA THR A 418 21.75 0.62 -22.33
C THR A 418 22.50 1.95 -22.43
N GLU A 419 22.28 2.89 -21.51
CA GLU A 419 22.98 4.17 -21.49
C GLU A 419 24.35 4.07 -20.81
N GLU A 420 25.25 4.95 -21.22
CA GLU A 420 26.54 5.09 -20.54
C GLU A 420 26.35 5.67 -19.14
N PRO A 421 26.87 5.01 -18.08
CA PRO A 421 26.71 5.49 -16.71
C PRO A 421 27.15 6.93 -16.52
N ARG A 422 28.26 7.32 -17.12
CA ARG A 422 28.80 8.68 -17.03
C ARG A 422 27.89 9.73 -17.64
N ALA A 423 27.19 9.40 -18.71
CA ALA A 423 26.24 10.32 -19.35
C ALA A 423 25.06 10.63 -18.41
N ILE A 424 24.56 9.61 -17.71
CA ILE A 424 23.49 9.78 -16.71
C ILE A 424 23.98 10.66 -15.56
N ILE A 425 25.18 10.39 -15.04
CA ILE A 425 25.79 11.18 -13.96
C ILE A 425 25.95 12.65 -14.39
N ASN A 426 26.41 12.90 -15.61
CA ASN A 426 26.55 14.27 -16.13
C ASN A 426 25.21 15.00 -16.19
N ASP A 427 24.12 14.34 -16.57
CA ASP A 427 22.78 14.93 -16.58
C ASP A 427 22.32 15.31 -15.17
N ILE A 428 22.65 14.51 -14.17
CA ILE A 428 22.36 14.81 -12.75
C ILE A 428 23.16 16.04 -12.30
N LEU A 429 24.46 16.07 -12.57
CA LEU A 429 25.35 17.16 -12.19
C LEU A 429 24.95 18.49 -12.85
N ALA A 430 24.39 18.45 -14.06
CA ALA A 430 23.93 19.65 -14.76
C ALA A 430 22.83 20.43 -14.02
N GLY A 431 22.12 19.81 -13.11
CA GLY A 431 21.11 20.47 -12.25
C GLY A 431 21.68 21.14 -11.01
N MET A 432 22.97 20.92 -10.72
CA MET A 432 23.62 21.49 -9.53
C MET A 432 24.20 22.88 -9.82
N LEU A 433 24.10 23.78 -8.84
CA LEU A 433 24.72 25.10 -8.91
C LEU A 433 26.24 24.99 -8.76
N ASP A 434 26.72 24.11 -7.92
CA ASP A 434 28.13 23.80 -7.69
C ASP A 434 28.37 22.30 -7.72
N ALA A 435 28.51 21.75 -8.93
CA ALA A 435 28.76 20.32 -9.13
C ALA A 435 30.06 19.82 -8.48
N GLY A 436 31.01 20.72 -8.20
CA GLY A 436 32.25 20.39 -7.51
C GLY A 436 32.07 19.95 -6.06
N ARG A 437 30.91 20.25 -5.44
CA ARG A 437 30.56 19.78 -4.09
C ARG A 437 30.13 18.33 -4.07
N ALA A 438 29.68 17.80 -5.20
CA ALA A 438 29.24 16.41 -5.31
C ALA A 438 30.44 15.49 -5.45
N ARG A 439 30.38 14.35 -4.77
CA ARG A 439 31.29 13.24 -5.03
C ARG A 439 30.71 12.41 -6.15
N VAL A 440 31.52 12.05 -7.10
CA VAL A 440 31.13 11.24 -8.26
C VAL A 440 31.88 9.93 -8.20
N VAL A 441 31.13 8.83 -8.09
CA VAL A 441 31.68 7.48 -8.04
C VAL A 441 30.88 6.60 -8.99
N GLU A 442 31.49 6.21 -10.12
CA GLU A 442 30.90 5.19 -10.98
C GLU A 442 30.99 3.83 -10.29
N GLY A 443 29.92 3.05 -10.38
CA GLY A 443 29.80 1.80 -9.64
C GLY A 443 29.14 1.99 -8.28
N ARG A 444 27.87 1.57 -8.19
CA ARG A 444 27.07 1.79 -6.98
C ARG A 444 27.65 1.11 -5.74
N ALA A 445 28.10 -0.12 -5.86
CA ALA A 445 28.69 -0.85 -4.73
C ALA A 445 29.87 -0.10 -4.12
N GLU A 446 30.74 0.47 -4.95
CA GLU A 446 31.88 1.27 -4.50
C GLU A 446 31.42 2.58 -3.86
N ALA A 447 30.46 3.28 -4.48
CA ALA A 447 29.91 4.53 -3.95
C ALA A 447 29.28 4.34 -2.57
N VAL A 448 28.48 3.32 -2.38
CA VAL A 448 27.83 2.99 -1.11
C VAL A 448 28.88 2.62 -0.06
N THR A 449 29.84 1.76 -0.40
CA THR A 449 30.90 1.35 0.50
C THR A 449 31.73 2.54 0.95
N ASN A 450 32.16 3.40 0.02
CA ASN A 450 32.97 4.58 0.35
C ASN A 450 32.21 5.56 1.25
N ALA A 451 30.92 5.81 0.97
CA ALA A 451 30.12 6.71 1.79
C ALA A 451 29.98 6.20 3.22
N ILE A 452 29.62 4.94 3.40
CA ILE A 452 29.45 4.34 4.75
C ILE A 452 30.78 4.30 5.50
N MET A 453 31.87 3.97 4.85
CA MET A 453 33.18 3.90 5.50
C MET A 453 33.77 5.26 5.87
N GLN A 454 33.44 6.32 5.11
CA GLN A 454 33.94 7.68 5.36
C GLN A 454 33.02 8.49 6.30
N ALA A 455 31.75 8.14 6.41
CA ALA A 455 30.81 8.80 7.29
C ALA A 455 31.16 8.56 8.76
N GLN A 456 30.87 9.54 9.59
CA GLN A 456 31.15 9.50 11.02
C GLN A 456 29.93 8.99 11.81
N GLU A 457 30.12 8.67 13.08
CA GLU A 457 29.11 8.09 13.96
C GLU A 457 27.78 8.88 13.99
N ASN A 458 27.87 10.22 13.98
CA ASN A 458 26.68 11.08 14.05
C ASN A 458 26.10 11.42 12.67
N ASP A 459 26.68 10.90 11.61
CA ASP A 459 26.21 11.12 10.25
C ASP A 459 25.06 10.16 9.90
N VAL A 460 24.22 10.58 8.97
CA VAL A 460 23.23 9.74 8.33
C VAL A 460 23.56 9.61 6.86
N VAL A 461 23.59 8.38 6.37
CA VAL A 461 23.81 8.05 4.95
C VAL A 461 22.50 7.54 4.36
N LEU A 462 21.86 8.35 3.53
CA LEU A 462 20.67 7.95 2.78
C LEU A 462 21.10 7.29 1.46
N LEU A 463 20.71 6.05 1.27
CA LEU A 463 20.86 5.31 0.02
C LEU A 463 19.51 5.33 -0.71
N ALA A 464 19.39 6.14 -1.75
CA ALA A 464 18.14 6.39 -2.44
C ALA A 464 18.09 5.73 -3.83
N GLY A 465 16.92 5.24 -4.18
CA GLY A 465 16.57 4.77 -5.50
C GLY A 465 16.28 3.28 -5.62
N LYS A 466 17.03 2.42 -4.94
CA LYS A 466 16.88 0.97 -5.05
C LYS A 466 15.89 0.36 -4.06
N GLY A 467 15.80 0.91 -2.86
CA GLY A 467 14.91 0.35 -1.85
C GLY A 467 15.12 -1.14 -1.63
N HIS A 468 14.09 -1.93 -1.90
CA HIS A 468 14.10 -3.39 -1.76
C HIS A 468 14.74 -4.14 -2.93
N GLU A 469 15.09 -3.46 -4.03
CA GLU A 469 15.70 -4.10 -5.19
C GLU A 469 17.01 -4.79 -4.80
N ASP A 470 17.18 -6.04 -5.22
CA ASP A 470 18.36 -6.87 -4.99
C ASP A 470 19.20 -7.08 -6.24
N TYR A 471 19.03 -6.19 -7.21
CA TYR A 471 19.69 -6.26 -8.51
C TYR A 471 20.08 -4.88 -9.04
N GLN A 472 20.98 -4.89 -10.02
CA GLN A 472 21.34 -3.76 -10.86
C GLN A 472 21.31 -4.19 -12.33
N ILE A 473 20.72 -3.38 -13.20
CA ILE A 473 20.66 -3.66 -14.64
C ILE A 473 21.72 -2.81 -15.35
N VAL A 474 22.74 -3.48 -15.90
CA VAL A 474 23.83 -2.86 -16.66
C VAL A 474 23.82 -3.46 -18.06
N GLY A 475 23.58 -2.64 -19.07
CA GLY A 475 23.29 -3.13 -20.42
C GLY A 475 22.04 -4.00 -20.40
N ASN A 476 22.16 -5.23 -20.87
CA ASN A 476 21.11 -6.26 -20.84
C ASN A 476 21.31 -7.28 -19.70
N ARG A 477 22.26 -7.02 -18.80
CA ARG A 477 22.58 -7.94 -17.70
C ARG A 477 21.90 -7.50 -16.41
N ARG A 478 21.32 -8.46 -15.73
CA ARG A 478 20.87 -8.30 -14.35
C ARG A 478 21.96 -8.85 -13.43
N LEU A 479 22.57 -7.95 -12.65
CA LEU A 479 23.62 -8.28 -11.68
C LEU A 479 23.05 -8.29 -10.27
N ASP A 480 23.51 -9.19 -9.43
CA ASP A 480 23.13 -9.23 -8.02
C ASP A 480 23.78 -8.04 -7.28
N TYR A 481 22.95 -7.21 -6.68
CA TYR A 481 23.38 -6.10 -5.84
C TYR A 481 22.20 -5.64 -4.97
N SER A 482 22.47 -5.34 -3.70
CA SER A 482 21.47 -4.83 -2.77
C SER A 482 22.08 -3.76 -1.86
N ASP A 483 21.47 -2.59 -1.82
CA ASP A 483 21.83 -1.55 -0.84
C ASP A 483 21.66 -2.05 0.60
N ARG A 484 20.60 -2.79 0.87
CA ARG A 484 20.29 -3.34 2.19
C ARG A 484 21.36 -4.31 2.67
N VAL A 485 21.71 -5.27 1.84
CA VAL A 485 22.73 -6.28 2.16
C VAL A 485 24.10 -5.62 2.34
N THR A 486 24.46 -4.67 1.49
CA THR A 486 25.72 -3.92 1.59
C THR A 486 25.79 -3.12 2.89
N ALA A 487 24.72 -2.38 3.23
CA ALA A 487 24.64 -1.62 4.48
C ALA A 487 24.79 -2.51 5.71
N ALA A 488 24.03 -3.60 5.76
CA ALA A 488 24.05 -4.56 6.87
C ALA A 488 25.44 -5.17 7.05
N ARG A 489 26.07 -5.59 5.97
CA ARG A 489 27.43 -6.18 5.98
C ARG A 489 28.47 -5.20 6.52
N LEU A 490 28.45 -3.95 6.04
CA LEU A 490 29.42 -2.94 6.46
C LEU A 490 29.23 -2.49 7.92
N LEU A 491 28.02 -2.54 8.41
CA LEU A 491 27.70 -2.22 9.80
C LEU A 491 27.78 -3.42 10.74
N GLY A 492 27.90 -4.63 10.21
CA GLY A 492 27.95 -5.85 11.03
C GLY A 492 26.60 -6.22 11.64
N VAL A 493 25.49 -5.90 10.96
CA VAL A 493 24.13 -6.20 11.40
C VAL A 493 23.41 -7.12 10.39
N VAL A 494 22.21 -7.56 10.72
CA VAL A 494 21.40 -8.42 9.85
C VAL A 494 20.53 -7.55 8.94
N ALA A 495 20.44 -7.94 7.66
CA ALA A 495 19.63 -7.27 6.66
C ALA A 495 18.16 -7.72 6.70
#